data_fa7d5a6b7c9a6c9385a8e4ad57e3414a
#
_entry.id   fa7d5a6b7c9a6c9385a8e4ad57e3414a
#
_cell.length_a   1.000
_cell.length_b   1.000
_cell.length_c   1.000
_cell.angle_alpha   90.00
_cell.angle_beta   90.00
_cell.angle_gamma   90.00
#
_symmetry.space_group_name_H-M   'P 1'
#
loop_
_entity.id
_entity.type
_entity.pdbx_description
1 polymer ?
#
loop_
_entity_poly.entity_id
_entity_poly.type
_entity_poly.pdbx_seq_one_letter_code
_entity_poly.pdbx_strand_id
1 'polypeptide(L)'
;VMVPMWMFPVAIACGNSFVLKPSPLDPSPSLFMADLLKQAGLPDGVFNVVQGDKEAVDALVEHPDVKAISFVGSTPIANSLYENGARHGKRVQALGGAKNHMVVMPDADIEQAVDALMGAAYGSAGERCMAISVAVLVGDVAEKLMPLLLEKTRALKVLNGTNLAAEMGPIVTAAAKQRITGYIDAGVAEGAKLLVDGRQFDGAKAGEGCDNGFWLGGTLFDHVTTDMKIYKEEIFGPVLSCVRVKDFGEAV
;
A
#
# COMPACT_ATOMS: atom_id res chain seq x y z
N VAL A 1 3.48 -10.46 -5.53
CA VAL A 1 4.48 -11.50 -5.19
C VAL A 1 4.92 -11.40 -3.73
N MET A 2 5.21 -10.21 -3.20
CA MET A 2 5.79 -10.02 -1.85
C MET A 2 4.94 -10.66 -0.74
N VAL A 3 3.65 -10.38 -0.66
CA VAL A 3 2.77 -10.88 0.41
C VAL A 3 2.69 -12.41 0.46
N PRO A 4 2.44 -13.13 -0.65
CA PRO A 4 2.49 -14.60 -0.65
C PRO A 4 3.81 -15.17 -0.12
N MET A 5 4.94 -14.53 -0.44
CA MET A 5 6.27 -14.96 0.01
C MET A 5 6.54 -14.76 1.50
N TRP A 6 5.71 -14.04 2.21
CA TRP A 6 5.76 -14.01 3.68
C TRP A 6 5.14 -15.24 4.31
N MET A 7 4.30 -15.96 3.58
CA MET A 7 3.41 -17.00 4.11
C MET A 7 3.85 -18.41 3.71
N PHE A 8 3.85 -18.72 2.40
CA PHE A 8 4.05 -20.09 1.95
C PHE A 8 5.45 -20.66 2.24
N PRO A 9 6.58 -19.91 2.18
CA PRO A 9 7.88 -20.50 2.46
C PRO A 9 7.99 -21.04 3.89
N VAL A 10 7.47 -20.30 4.87
CA VAL A 10 7.45 -20.71 6.27
C VAL A 10 6.55 -21.92 6.45
N ALA A 11 5.35 -21.92 5.84
CA ALA A 11 4.43 -23.06 5.92
C ALA A 11 5.06 -24.35 5.36
N ILE A 12 5.70 -24.28 4.19
CA ILE A 12 6.37 -25.41 3.54
C ILE A 12 7.58 -25.88 4.35
N ALA A 13 8.40 -24.96 4.85
CA ALA A 13 9.56 -25.30 5.69
C ALA A 13 9.15 -26.02 6.99
N CYS A 14 7.95 -25.75 7.49
CA CYS A 14 7.36 -26.45 8.65
C CYS A 14 6.60 -27.74 8.28
N GLY A 15 6.74 -28.23 7.04
CA GLY A 15 6.15 -29.50 6.60
C GLY A 15 4.66 -29.44 6.23
N ASN A 16 4.13 -28.25 5.95
CA ASN A 16 2.73 -28.08 5.56
C ASN A 16 2.59 -27.99 4.03
N SER A 17 1.43 -28.38 3.51
CA SER A 17 0.99 -27.94 2.19
C SER A 17 0.39 -26.55 2.26
N PHE A 18 0.39 -25.83 1.13
CA PHE A 18 -0.11 -24.49 1.03
C PHE A 18 -1.02 -24.32 -0.20
N VAL A 19 -2.16 -23.68 0.00
CA VAL A 19 -3.06 -23.27 -1.07
C VAL A 19 -3.08 -21.76 -1.13
N LEU A 20 -2.58 -21.19 -2.22
CA LEU A 20 -2.58 -19.77 -2.48
C LEU A 20 -3.77 -19.38 -3.35
N LYS A 21 -4.61 -18.48 -2.84
CA LYS A 21 -5.58 -17.75 -3.65
C LYS A 21 -5.09 -16.32 -3.87
N PRO A 22 -4.54 -16.00 -5.05
CA PRO A 22 -4.07 -14.64 -5.33
C PRO A 22 -5.23 -13.67 -5.58
N SER A 23 -4.91 -12.37 -5.69
CA SER A 23 -5.86 -11.37 -6.15
C SER A 23 -6.33 -11.70 -7.58
N PRO A 24 -7.62 -11.59 -7.90
CA PRO A 24 -8.09 -11.74 -9.27
C PRO A 24 -7.53 -10.65 -10.22
N LEU A 25 -7.06 -9.53 -9.68
CA LEU A 25 -6.44 -8.43 -10.46
C LEU A 25 -4.97 -8.70 -10.82
N ASP A 26 -4.31 -9.64 -10.11
CA ASP A 26 -2.88 -9.95 -10.29
C ASP A 26 -2.60 -11.45 -10.13
N PRO A 27 -3.16 -12.31 -10.99
CA PRO A 27 -3.05 -13.76 -10.86
C PRO A 27 -1.73 -14.33 -11.38
N SER A 28 -1.13 -13.71 -12.41
CA SER A 28 -0.02 -14.28 -13.17
C SER A 28 1.25 -14.51 -12.35
N PRO A 29 1.70 -13.59 -11.47
CA PRO A 29 2.92 -13.80 -10.69
C PRO A 29 2.85 -15.02 -9.78
N SER A 30 1.65 -15.34 -9.24
CA SER A 30 1.45 -16.51 -8.39
C SER A 30 1.52 -17.83 -9.15
N LEU A 31 1.02 -17.85 -10.39
CA LEU A 31 1.14 -19.02 -11.29
C LEU A 31 2.61 -19.22 -11.71
N PHE A 32 3.30 -18.14 -12.06
CA PHE A 32 4.72 -18.20 -12.40
C PHE A 32 5.57 -18.70 -11.21
N MET A 33 5.25 -18.27 -9.99
CA MET A 33 5.91 -18.76 -8.77
C MET A 33 5.68 -20.26 -8.56
N ALA A 34 4.46 -20.76 -8.81
CA ALA A 34 4.16 -22.18 -8.71
C ALA A 34 4.97 -23.02 -9.71
N ASP A 35 5.13 -22.52 -10.94
CA ASP A 35 5.96 -23.16 -11.96
C ASP A 35 7.44 -23.19 -11.55
N LEU A 36 7.98 -22.09 -11.05
CA LEU A 36 9.36 -22.03 -10.55
C LEU A 36 9.60 -23.01 -9.37
N LEU A 37 8.66 -23.12 -8.44
CA LEU A 37 8.76 -24.06 -7.33
C LEU A 37 8.76 -25.51 -7.82
N LYS A 38 7.93 -25.83 -8.83
CA LYS A 38 7.92 -27.15 -9.47
C LYS A 38 9.26 -27.45 -10.17
N GLN A 39 9.80 -26.50 -10.93
CA GLN A 39 11.12 -26.61 -11.57
C GLN A 39 12.24 -26.80 -10.54
N ALA A 40 12.12 -26.18 -9.36
CA ALA A 40 13.08 -26.34 -8.26
C ALA A 40 12.97 -27.71 -7.54
N GLY A 41 12.02 -28.56 -7.93
CA GLY A 41 11.85 -29.90 -7.38
C GLY A 41 10.88 -29.98 -6.19
N LEU A 42 10.06 -28.97 -5.94
CA LEU A 42 9.01 -29.07 -4.93
C LEU A 42 8.00 -30.17 -5.34
N PRO A 43 7.70 -31.14 -4.45
CA PRO A 43 6.75 -32.21 -4.77
C PRO A 43 5.35 -31.67 -5.12
N ASP A 44 4.68 -32.35 -6.05
CA ASP A 44 3.30 -32.01 -6.44
C ASP A 44 2.39 -32.05 -5.20
N GLY A 45 1.45 -31.07 -5.11
CA GLY A 45 0.50 -30.95 -4.01
C GLY A 45 0.99 -30.18 -2.78
N VAL A 46 2.30 -29.88 -2.69
CA VAL A 46 2.82 -29.06 -1.56
C VAL A 46 2.47 -27.58 -1.74
N PHE A 47 2.57 -27.04 -2.94
CA PHE A 47 2.14 -25.68 -3.24
C PHE A 47 1.10 -25.70 -4.37
N ASN A 48 -0.07 -25.10 -4.12
CA ASN A 48 -1.19 -25.11 -5.03
C ASN A 48 -1.73 -23.69 -5.21
N VAL A 49 -2.21 -23.34 -6.42
CA VAL A 49 -2.81 -22.04 -6.70
C VAL A 49 -4.27 -22.25 -7.12
N VAL A 50 -5.19 -21.58 -6.44
CA VAL A 50 -6.62 -21.55 -6.76
C VAL A 50 -7.01 -20.14 -7.14
N GLN A 51 -7.57 -19.97 -8.34
CA GLN A 51 -8.08 -18.69 -8.80
C GLN A 51 -9.54 -18.50 -8.36
N GLY A 52 -9.96 -17.27 -8.23
CA GLY A 52 -11.34 -16.92 -7.89
C GLY A 52 -11.43 -15.71 -6.98
N ASP A 53 -12.64 -15.31 -6.71
CA ASP A 53 -12.99 -14.20 -5.81
C ASP A 53 -13.59 -14.73 -4.50
N LYS A 54 -14.64 -14.10 -4.00
CA LYS A 54 -15.26 -14.38 -2.70
C LYS A 54 -15.64 -15.85 -2.54
N GLU A 55 -16.22 -16.48 -3.56
CA GLU A 55 -16.65 -17.89 -3.52
C GLU A 55 -15.46 -18.84 -3.25
N ALA A 56 -14.31 -18.58 -3.85
CA ALA A 56 -13.11 -19.39 -3.60
C ALA A 56 -12.56 -19.16 -2.18
N VAL A 57 -12.66 -17.92 -1.67
CA VAL A 57 -12.28 -17.61 -0.28
C VAL A 57 -13.18 -18.33 0.71
N ASP A 58 -14.49 -18.22 0.54
CA ASP A 58 -15.47 -18.87 1.43
C ASP A 58 -15.26 -20.39 1.45
N ALA A 59 -15.11 -21.02 0.28
CA ALA A 59 -14.85 -22.45 0.17
C ALA A 59 -13.56 -22.87 0.92
N LEU A 60 -12.48 -22.10 0.84
CA LEU A 60 -11.24 -22.38 1.58
C LEU A 60 -11.42 -22.18 3.09
N VAL A 61 -12.14 -21.14 3.50
CA VAL A 61 -12.40 -20.86 4.92
C VAL A 61 -13.27 -21.95 5.56
N GLU A 62 -14.22 -22.50 4.83
CA GLU A 62 -15.16 -23.53 5.34
C GLU A 62 -14.61 -24.95 5.20
N HIS A 63 -13.65 -25.21 4.30
CA HIS A 63 -13.16 -26.55 4.02
C HIS A 63 -12.53 -27.22 5.25
N PRO A 64 -12.94 -28.42 5.65
CA PRO A 64 -12.49 -29.06 6.89
C PRO A 64 -10.99 -29.39 6.90
N ASP A 65 -10.36 -29.59 5.74
CA ASP A 65 -8.93 -29.91 5.65
C ASP A 65 -8.04 -28.69 5.72
N VAL A 66 -8.56 -27.47 5.51
CA VAL A 66 -7.82 -26.23 5.74
C VAL A 66 -7.76 -25.97 7.25
N LYS A 67 -6.59 -26.02 7.85
CA LYS A 67 -6.39 -25.89 9.30
C LYS A 67 -5.97 -24.49 9.73
N ALA A 68 -5.35 -23.73 8.85
CA ALA A 68 -4.88 -22.37 9.12
C ALA A 68 -5.11 -21.46 7.93
N ILE A 69 -5.35 -20.18 8.20
CA ILE A 69 -5.57 -19.13 7.21
C ILE A 69 -4.59 -18.01 7.48
N SER A 70 -3.94 -17.52 6.43
CA SER A 70 -3.12 -16.31 6.43
C SER A 70 -3.67 -15.35 5.40
N PHE A 71 -3.94 -14.12 5.81
CA PHE A 71 -4.58 -13.12 4.96
C PHE A 71 -3.98 -11.73 5.16
N VAL A 72 -3.86 -10.98 4.08
CA VAL A 72 -3.55 -9.55 4.08
C VAL A 72 -4.53 -8.85 3.15
N GLY A 73 -5.17 -7.80 3.64
CA GLY A 73 -6.09 -6.98 2.85
C GLY A 73 -6.78 -5.89 3.67
N SER A 74 -7.95 -5.43 3.24
CA SER A 74 -8.67 -4.39 3.96
C SER A 74 -9.19 -4.87 5.32
N THR A 75 -9.26 -3.97 6.30
CA THR A 75 -9.71 -4.28 7.66
C THR A 75 -11.08 -4.96 7.73
N PRO A 76 -12.12 -4.54 6.97
CA PRO A 76 -13.41 -5.24 7.00
C PRO A 76 -13.32 -6.71 6.54
N ILE A 77 -12.51 -6.99 5.52
CA ILE A 77 -12.30 -8.36 5.03
C ILE A 77 -11.48 -9.17 6.05
N ALA A 78 -10.43 -8.58 6.64
CA ALA A 78 -9.61 -9.22 7.67
C ALA A 78 -10.48 -9.64 8.87
N ASN A 79 -11.35 -8.76 9.36
CA ASN A 79 -12.27 -9.05 10.45
C ASN A 79 -13.24 -10.19 10.09
N SER A 80 -13.86 -10.13 8.92
CA SER A 80 -14.78 -11.17 8.44
C SER A 80 -14.10 -12.54 8.34
N LEU A 81 -12.87 -12.58 7.81
CA LEU A 81 -12.09 -13.83 7.72
C LEU A 81 -11.68 -14.37 9.08
N TYR A 82 -11.29 -13.48 10.00
CA TYR A 82 -10.95 -13.88 11.36
C TYR A 82 -12.15 -14.54 12.07
N GLU A 83 -13.30 -13.87 12.02
CA GLU A 83 -14.54 -14.39 12.62
C GLU A 83 -14.99 -15.72 12.01
N ASN A 84 -15.04 -15.77 10.67
CA ASN A 84 -15.50 -16.98 9.97
C ASN A 84 -14.52 -18.16 10.16
N GLY A 85 -13.22 -17.92 10.05
CA GLY A 85 -12.20 -18.94 10.29
C GLY A 85 -12.23 -19.47 11.74
N ALA A 86 -12.41 -18.59 12.72
CA ALA A 86 -12.54 -18.99 14.13
C ALA A 86 -13.80 -19.85 14.37
N ARG A 87 -14.94 -19.53 13.75
CA ARG A 87 -16.17 -20.35 13.82
C ARG A 87 -15.95 -21.77 13.26
N HIS A 88 -15.05 -21.93 12.29
CA HIS A 88 -14.69 -23.23 11.73
C HIS A 88 -13.47 -23.89 12.42
N GLY A 89 -13.06 -23.39 13.59
CA GLY A 89 -11.98 -23.95 14.39
C GLY A 89 -10.59 -23.84 13.79
N LYS A 90 -10.37 -22.85 12.91
CA LYS A 90 -9.08 -22.63 12.22
C LYS A 90 -8.19 -21.66 12.99
N ARG A 91 -6.88 -21.80 12.78
CA ARG A 91 -5.93 -20.76 13.16
C ARG A 91 -5.98 -19.66 12.10
N VAL A 92 -6.15 -18.40 12.51
CA VAL A 92 -6.28 -17.28 11.58
C VAL A 92 -5.26 -16.21 11.93
N GLN A 93 -4.48 -15.83 10.92
CA GLN A 93 -3.69 -14.59 10.90
C GLN A 93 -4.28 -13.68 9.82
N ALA A 94 -5.00 -12.65 10.23
CA ALA A 94 -5.62 -11.69 9.33
C ALA A 94 -5.06 -10.29 9.59
N LEU A 95 -4.35 -9.74 8.61
CA LEU A 95 -3.70 -8.43 8.67
C LEU A 95 -4.52 -7.44 7.86
N GLY A 96 -4.98 -6.39 8.53
CA GLY A 96 -5.80 -5.33 7.96
C GLY A 96 -5.01 -4.10 7.53
N GLY A 97 -5.70 -2.96 7.45
CA GLY A 97 -5.14 -1.67 7.08
C GLY A 97 -4.22 -1.06 8.13
N ALA A 98 -3.49 -0.03 7.73
CA ALA A 98 -2.55 0.69 8.56
C ALA A 98 -2.56 2.21 8.26
N LYS A 99 -2.02 3.00 9.19
CA LYS A 99 -1.74 4.43 9.01
C LYS A 99 -0.33 4.69 9.53
N ASN A 100 0.66 4.54 8.65
CA ASN A 100 2.06 4.60 9.07
C ASN A 100 2.56 6.04 9.14
N HIS A 101 3.29 6.33 10.20
CA HIS A 101 3.87 7.64 10.48
C HIS A 101 5.39 7.56 10.41
N MET A 102 6.01 8.58 9.84
CA MET A 102 7.44 8.82 9.97
C MET A 102 7.65 10.08 10.79
N VAL A 103 8.30 9.96 11.94
CA VAL A 103 8.68 11.10 12.78
C VAL A 103 10.06 11.57 12.33
N VAL A 104 10.16 12.84 11.93
CA VAL A 104 11.41 13.46 11.50
C VAL A 104 11.87 14.44 12.57
N MET A 105 13.01 14.14 13.20
CA MET A 105 13.60 14.95 14.26
C MET A 105 14.42 16.12 13.70
N PRO A 106 14.66 17.21 14.46
CA PRO A 106 15.40 18.40 14.01
C PRO A 106 16.85 18.14 13.59
N ASP A 107 17.46 17.07 14.11
CA ASP A 107 18.84 16.63 13.81
C ASP A 107 18.91 15.55 12.72
N ALA A 108 17.81 15.24 12.05
CA ALA A 108 17.80 14.30 10.95
C ALA A 108 18.61 14.82 9.74
N ASP A 109 19.22 13.88 9.00
CA ASP A 109 19.75 14.19 7.67
C ASP A 109 18.56 14.46 6.72
N ILE A 110 18.46 15.70 6.25
CA ILE A 110 17.30 16.19 5.50
C ILE A 110 17.19 15.52 4.13
N GLU A 111 18.30 15.33 3.42
CA GLU A 111 18.27 14.69 2.09
C GLU A 111 17.84 13.25 2.21
N GLN A 112 18.41 12.51 3.16
CA GLN A 112 18.06 11.12 3.42
C GLN A 112 16.61 10.97 3.88
N ALA A 113 16.11 11.88 4.73
CA ALA A 113 14.72 11.87 5.18
C ALA A 113 13.74 12.14 4.03
N VAL A 114 14.06 13.09 3.15
CA VAL A 114 13.24 13.38 1.95
C VAL A 114 13.24 12.19 1.00
N ASP A 115 14.39 11.56 0.72
CA ASP A 115 14.47 10.39 -0.16
C ASP A 115 13.67 9.20 0.41
N ALA A 116 13.76 8.98 1.72
CA ALA A 116 12.99 7.97 2.40
C ALA A 116 11.47 8.24 2.31
N LEU A 117 11.03 9.49 2.51
CA LEU A 117 9.63 9.89 2.36
C LEU A 117 9.15 9.71 0.93
N MET A 118 9.91 10.13 -0.08
CA MET A 118 9.55 9.96 -1.49
C MET A 118 9.34 8.49 -1.84
N GLY A 119 10.30 7.62 -1.50
CA GLY A 119 10.21 6.19 -1.76
C GLY A 119 9.09 5.49 -0.98
N ALA A 120 8.88 5.87 0.28
CA ALA A 120 7.91 5.22 1.15
C ALA A 120 6.48 5.71 0.93
N ALA A 121 6.27 6.99 0.58
CA ALA A 121 4.94 7.55 0.36
C ALA A 121 4.40 7.31 -1.05
N TYR A 122 5.26 7.45 -2.07
CA TYR A 122 4.83 7.41 -3.47
C TYR A 122 5.19 6.10 -4.19
N GLY A 123 6.13 5.33 -3.68
CA GLY A 123 6.47 4.02 -4.25
C GLY A 123 5.23 3.12 -4.35
N SER A 124 5.07 2.41 -5.49
CA SER A 124 3.85 1.64 -5.82
C SER A 124 2.57 2.48 -5.73
N ALA A 125 2.62 3.76 -6.10
CA ALA A 125 1.50 4.72 -6.01
C ALA A 125 0.88 4.82 -4.60
N GLY A 126 1.69 4.62 -3.55
CA GLY A 126 1.21 4.61 -2.15
C GLY A 126 0.28 3.43 -1.81
N GLU A 127 0.10 2.48 -2.71
CA GLU A 127 -0.76 1.30 -2.53
C GLU A 127 0.00 0.15 -1.87
N ARG A 128 0.61 0.44 -0.72
CA ARG A 128 1.29 -0.53 0.15
C ARG A 128 0.77 -0.40 1.57
N CYS A 129 0.58 -1.53 2.25
CA CYS A 129 0.28 -1.55 3.68
C CYS A 129 1.38 -0.89 4.54
N MET A 130 2.61 -0.83 4.05
CA MET A 130 3.77 -0.22 4.71
C MET A 130 4.12 1.18 4.17
N ALA A 131 3.29 1.77 3.30
CA ALA A 131 3.52 3.13 2.82
C ALA A 131 3.46 4.13 3.97
N ILE A 132 4.39 5.08 3.99
CA ILE A 132 4.32 6.21 4.91
C ILE A 132 3.30 7.21 4.37
N SER A 133 2.21 7.38 5.10
CA SER A 133 1.12 8.27 4.71
C SER A 133 1.08 9.56 5.54
N VAL A 134 1.82 9.60 6.65
CA VAL A 134 1.96 10.77 7.52
C VAL A 134 3.43 11.02 7.84
N ALA A 135 3.91 12.24 7.60
CA ALA A 135 5.19 12.73 8.09
C ALA A 135 4.94 13.66 9.28
N VAL A 136 5.44 13.31 10.45
CA VAL A 136 5.38 14.15 11.66
C VAL A 136 6.70 14.92 11.77
N LEU A 137 6.63 16.24 11.57
CA LEU A 137 7.79 17.12 11.47
C LEU A 137 7.98 17.86 12.81
N VAL A 138 9.06 17.51 13.51
CA VAL A 138 9.32 18.02 14.89
C VAL A 138 10.12 19.31 14.86
N GLY A 139 9.68 20.30 15.62
CA GLY A 139 10.38 21.58 15.77
C GLY A 139 10.48 22.35 14.46
N ASP A 140 11.69 22.77 14.11
CA ASP A 140 11.98 23.59 12.92
C ASP A 140 12.33 22.77 11.66
N VAL A 141 12.31 21.42 11.74
CA VAL A 141 12.73 20.57 10.61
C VAL A 141 11.92 20.80 9.34
N ALA A 142 10.63 21.18 9.48
CA ALA A 142 9.75 21.47 8.37
C ALA A 142 10.30 22.57 7.45
N GLU A 143 10.94 23.59 8.00
CA GLU A 143 11.47 24.72 7.21
C GLU A 143 12.60 24.31 6.25
N LYS A 144 13.34 23.27 6.61
CA LYS A 144 14.44 22.72 5.81
C LYS A 144 13.94 21.61 4.86
N LEU A 145 13.04 20.75 5.35
CA LEU A 145 12.59 19.56 4.64
C LEU A 145 11.54 19.88 3.56
N MET A 146 10.55 20.74 3.86
CA MET A 146 9.41 20.95 2.96
C MET A 146 9.79 21.52 1.59
N PRO A 147 10.77 22.44 1.43
CA PRO A 147 11.17 22.91 0.09
C PRO A 147 11.67 21.78 -0.80
N LEU A 148 12.54 20.91 -0.28
CA LEU A 148 13.09 19.77 -1.03
C LEU A 148 12.03 18.70 -1.33
N LEU A 149 11.18 18.39 -0.35
CA LEU A 149 10.09 17.44 -0.53
C LEU A 149 9.09 17.92 -1.58
N LEU A 150 8.76 19.21 -1.59
CA LEU A 150 7.89 19.83 -2.58
C LEU A 150 8.50 19.76 -4.00
N GLU A 151 9.79 20.06 -4.13
CA GLU A 151 10.51 19.97 -5.40
C GLU A 151 10.48 18.53 -5.94
N LYS A 152 10.88 17.55 -5.13
CA LYS A 152 10.90 16.13 -5.52
C LYS A 152 9.51 15.58 -5.83
N THR A 153 8.49 15.97 -5.07
CA THR A 153 7.10 15.55 -5.35
C THR A 153 6.61 16.08 -6.69
N ARG A 154 6.95 17.31 -7.05
CA ARG A 154 6.61 17.88 -8.37
C ARG A 154 7.38 17.25 -9.52
N ALA A 155 8.62 16.81 -9.27
CA ALA A 155 9.50 16.17 -10.24
C ALA A 155 9.25 14.67 -10.40
N LEU A 156 8.35 14.08 -9.60
CA LEU A 156 8.09 12.65 -9.57
C LEU A 156 7.70 12.11 -10.95
N LYS A 157 8.45 11.12 -11.44
CA LYS A 157 8.24 10.51 -12.77
C LYS A 157 7.16 9.44 -12.72
N VAL A 158 5.94 9.86 -13.03
CA VAL A 158 4.78 8.99 -13.12
C VAL A 158 4.68 8.46 -14.54
N LEU A 159 5.07 7.20 -14.73
CA LEU A 159 5.20 6.61 -16.06
C LEU A 159 4.67 5.17 -16.08
N ASN A 160 4.47 4.64 -17.28
CA ASN A 160 4.20 3.22 -17.48
C ASN A 160 5.35 2.38 -16.90
N GLY A 161 5.01 1.32 -16.16
CA GLY A 161 5.96 0.46 -15.46
C GLY A 161 6.96 -0.31 -16.34
N THR A 162 6.77 -0.32 -17.67
CA THR A 162 7.77 -0.82 -18.63
C THR A 162 8.89 0.19 -18.90
N ASN A 163 8.71 1.46 -18.53
CA ASN A 163 9.75 2.48 -18.62
C ASN A 163 10.64 2.40 -17.37
N LEU A 164 11.93 2.13 -17.56
CA LEU A 164 12.90 1.98 -16.46
C LEU A 164 13.14 3.28 -15.67
N ALA A 165 12.74 4.44 -16.20
CA ALA A 165 12.80 5.71 -15.51
C ALA A 165 11.56 5.98 -14.62
N ALA A 166 10.56 5.09 -14.62
CA ALA A 166 9.37 5.25 -13.82
C ALA A 166 9.70 5.17 -12.31
N GLU A 167 9.25 6.15 -11.56
CA GLU A 167 9.34 6.16 -10.09
C GLU A 167 7.99 5.79 -9.46
N MET A 168 6.90 6.05 -10.18
CA MET A 168 5.55 5.68 -9.76
C MET A 168 4.72 5.22 -10.97
N GLY A 169 3.94 4.18 -10.79
CA GLY A 169 2.99 3.65 -11.78
C GLY A 169 1.55 4.14 -11.58
N PRO A 170 0.57 3.53 -12.28
CA PRO A 170 -0.84 3.88 -12.15
C PRO A 170 -1.46 3.34 -10.85
N ILE A 171 -2.65 3.85 -10.53
CA ILE A 171 -3.53 3.31 -9.50
C ILE A 171 -4.14 1.99 -9.99
N VAL A 172 -4.38 1.06 -9.06
CA VAL A 172 -4.81 -0.32 -9.39
C VAL A 172 -6.18 -0.43 -10.06
N THR A 173 -7.13 0.45 -9.71
CA THR A 173 -8.51 0.43 -10.27
C THR A 173 -9.12 1.83 -10.36
N ALA A 174 -10.16 1.99 -11.18
CA ALA A 174 -10.97 3.20 -11.24
C ALA A 174 -11.62 3.54 -9.89
N ALA A 175 -12.13 2.54 -9.18
CA ALA A 175 -12.73 2.71 -7.86
C ALA A 175 -11.70 3.21 -6.82
N ALA A 176 -10.47 2.67 -6.85
CA ALA A 176 -9.39 3.15 -6.00
C ALA A 176 -9.03 4.61 -6.34
N LYS A 177 -8.90 4.95 -7.62
CA LYS A 177 -8.64 6.33 -8.05
C LYS A 177 -9.73 7.29 -7.55
N GLN A 178 -11.01 6.92 -7.68
CA GLN A 178 -12.13 7.73 -7.20
C GLN A 178 -12.08 7.93 -5.68
N ARG A 179 -11.82 6.84 -4.92
CA ARG A 179 -11.70 6.91 -3.46
C ARG A 179 -10.55 7.83 -3.03
N ILE A 180 -9.36 7.69 -3.65
CA ILE A 180 -8.19 8.53 -3.34
C ILE A 180 -8.51 10.00 -3.65
N THR A 181 -9.12 10.29 -4.79
CA THR A 181 -9.57 11.65 -5.16
C THR A 181 -10.51 12.22 -4.09
N GLY A 182 -11.47 11.44 -3.60
CA GLY A 182 -12.37 11.85 -2.52
C GLY A 182 -11.67 12.18 -1.20
N TYR A 183 -10.57 11.48 -0.87
CA TYR A 183 -9.73 11.86 0.28
C TYR A 183 -8.99 13.17 0.06
N ILE A 184 -8.48 13.42 -1.15
CA ILE A 184 -7.84 14.70 -1.47
C ILE A 184 -8.85 15.85 -1.34
N ASP A 185 -10.08 15.66 -1.85
CA ASP A 185 -11.17 16.64 -1.70
C ASP A 185 -11.49 16.89 -0.24
N ALA A 186 -11.58 15.84 0.58
CA ALA A 186 -11.83 15.95 2.01
C ALA A 186 -10.74 16.74 2.73
N GLY A 187 -9.47 16.44 2.45
CA GLY A 187 -8.33 17.16 3.04
C GLY A 187 -8.36 18.66 2.74
N VAL A 188 -8.71 19.05 1.52
CA VAL A 188 -8.88 20.45 1.14
C VAL A 188 -10.07 21.07 1.90
N ALA A 189 -11.20 20.37 1.96
CA ALA A 189 -12.41 20.87 2.62
C ALA A 189 -12.24 21.01 4.14
N GLU A 190 -11.42 20.16 4.76
CA GLU A 190 -11.07 20.21 6.19
C GLU A 190 -9.99 21.24 6.52
N GLY A 191 -9.43 21.90 5.52
CA GLY A 191 -8.49 23.03 5.69
C GLY A 191 -7.00 22.66 5.67
N ALA A 192 -6.64 21.43 5.29
CA ALA A 192 -5.25 21.09 5.04
C ALA A 192 -4.68 21.88 3.86
N LYS A 193 -3.42 22.29 3.94
CA LYS A 193 -2.76 23.06 2.89
C LYS A 193 -2.27 22.15 1.77
N LEU A 194 -2.99 22.10 0.65
CA LEU A 194 -2.60 21.35 -0.53
C LEU A 194 -1.42 22.05 -1.24
N LEU A 195 -0.25 21.41 -1.27
CA LEU A 195 0.98 21.96 -1.89
C LEU A 195 1.21 21.40 -3.30
N VAL A 196 0.88 20.12 -3.50
CA VAL A 196 0.90 19.43 -4.81
C VAL A 196 -0.39 18.67 -4.97
N ASP A 197 -1.07 18.87 -6.09
CA ASP A 197 -2.32 18.19 -6.42
C ASP A 197 -2.10 17.13 -7.49
N GLY A 198 -2.06 15.88 -7.08
CA GLY A 198 -1.85 14.74 -7.97
C GLY A 198 -3.03 14.45 -8.92
N ARG A 199 -4.23 15.03 -8.66
CA ARG A 199 -5.41 14.89 -9.54
C ARG A 199 -5.21 15.55 -10.90
N GLN A 200 -4.28 16.53 -10.97
CA GLN A 200 -3.96 17.27 -12.20
C GLN A 200 -3.03 16.49 -13.15
N PHE A 201 -2.61 15.30 -12.78
CA PHE A 201 -1.74 14.50 -13.63
C PHE A 201 -2.48 14.03 -14.90
N ASP A 202 -1.89 14.34 -16.05
CA ASP A 202 -2.39 13.92 -17.36
C ASP A 202 -1.82 12.55 -17.72
N GLY A 203 -2.70 11.54 -17.88
CA GLY A 203 -2.31 10.17 -18.21
C GLY A 203 -1.55 10.03 -19.52
N ALA A 204 -1.75 10.93 -20.48
CA ALA A 204 -1.00 10.94 -21.75
C ALA A 204 0.51 11.10 -21.52
N LYS A 205 0.92 11.74 -20.42
CA LYS A 205 2.33 11.91 -20.03
C LYS A 205 2.98 10.63 -19.52
N ALA A 206 2.19 9.63 -19.16
CA ALA A 206 2.70 8.36 -18.65
C ALA A 206 3.29 7.44 -19.72
N GLY A 207 3.02 7.71 -20.99
CA GLY A 207 3.51 6.96 -22.15
C GLY A 207 2.45 6.76 -23.23
N GLU A 208 2.85 6.23 -24.35
CA GLU A 208 1.94 5.94 -25.46
C GLU A 208 0.85 4.93 -25.05
N GLY A 209 -0.41 5.21 -25.37
CA GLY A 209 -1.57 4.36 -25.05
C GLY A 209 -1.99 4.39 -23.56
N CYS A 210 -1.45 5.31 -22.76
CA CYS A 210 -1.75 5.40 -21.33
C CYS A 210 -2.93 6.33 -20.97
N ASP A 211 -3.55 7.00 -21.96
CA ASP A 211 -4.57 8.04 -21.75
C ASP A 211 -5.76 7.57 -20.91
N ASN A 212 -6.15 6.30 -21.05
CA ASN A 212 -7.31 5.71 -20.36
C ASN A 212 -6.93 4.97 -19.06
N GLY A 213 -5.69 5.11 -18.59
CA GLY A 213 -5.23 4.50 -17.34
C GLY A 213 -5.74 5.22 -16.10
N PHE A 214 -5.63 4.57 -14.95
CA PHE A 214 -6.04 5.14 -13.65
C PHE A 214 -4.91 5.95 -13.01
N TRP A 215 -4.52 7.05 -13.66
CA TRP A 215 -3.37 7.85 -13.28
C TRP A 215 -3.70 8.92 -12.25
N LEU A 216 -2.80 9.07 -11.27
CA LEU A 216 -2.70 10.18 -10.33
C LEU A 216 -1.23 10.52 -10.16
N GLY A 217 -0.91 11.78 -9.97
CA GLY A 217 0.41 12.22 -9.52
C GLY A 217 0.56 12.11 -8.01
N GLY A 218 1.74 12.43 -7.49
CA GLY A 218 1.96 12.57 -6.06
C GLY A 218 1.18 13.76 -5.51
N THR A 219 0.50 13.56 -4.39
CA THR A 219 -0.21 14.62 -3.65
C THR A 219 0.51 14.90 -2.33
N LEU A 220 0.73 16.17 -2.02
CA LEU A 220 1.39 16.61 -0.80
C LEU A 220 0.52 17.62 -0.06
N PHE A 221 0.17 17.28 1.18
CA PHE A 221 -0.49 18.18 2.12
C PHE A 221 0.46 18.63 3.24
N ASP A 222 0.32 19.89 3.66
CA ASP A 222 0.96 20.45 4.85
C ASP A 222 -0.10 20.97 5.83
N HIS A 223 0.30 21.19 7.09
CA HIS A 223 -0.60 21.64 8.16
C HIS A 223 -1.82 20.73 8.36
N VAL A 224 -1.60 19.42 8.20
CA VAL A 224 -2.62 18.41 8.52
C VAL A 224 -2.73 18.28 10.04
N THR A 225 -3.96 18.20 10.55
CA THR A 225 -4.25 18.02 11.98
C THR A 225 -4.79 16.62 12.26
N THR A 226 -4.71 16.18 13.51
CA THR A 226 -5.06 14.80 13.92
C THR A 226 -6.57 14.49 13.85
N ASP A 227 -7.42 15.51 13.74
CA ASP A 227 -8.88 15.36 13.57
C ASP A 227 -9.31 15.17 12.13
N MET A 228 -8.48 15.51 11.15
CA MET A 228 -8.77 15.40 9.72
C MET A 228 -8.89 13.94 9.27
N LYS A 229 -9.79 13.71 8.31
CA LYS A 229 -10.03 12.40 7.71
C LYS A 229 -8.78 11.82 7.04
N ILE A 230 -8.04 12.66 6.33
CA ILE A 230 -6.78 12.27 5.65
C ILE A 230 -5.68 11.86 6.64
N TYR A 231 -5.76 12.26 7.92
CA TYR A 231 -4.87 11.79 8.97
C TYR A 231 -5.34 10.45 9.55
N LYS A 232 -6.63 10.30 9.85
CA LYS A 232 -7.18 9.15 10.57
C LYS A 232 -7.32 7.90 9.73
N GLU A 233 -7.73 8.04 8.45
CA GLU A 233 -8.11 6.93 7.62
C GLU A 233 -7.00 6.52 6.64
N GLU A 234 -6.90 5.24 6.34
CA GLU A 234 -6.01 4.70 5.32
C GLU A 234 -6.47 5.13 3.93
N ILE A 235 -5.67 5.92 3.23
CA ILE A 235 -5.98 6.39 1.87
C ILE A 235 -5.65 5.32 0.83
N PHE A 236 -4.54 4.60 1.01
CA PHE A 236 -4.00 3.61 0.09
C PHE A 236 -3.83 4.19 -1.33
N GLY A 237 -3.07 5.28 -1.41
CA GLY A 237 -2.82 6.05 -2.61
C GLY A 237 -1.65 7.03 -2.43
N PRO A 238 -1.21 7.73 -3.49
CA PRO A 238 -0.02 8.58 -3.48
C PRO A 238 -0.29 9.95 -2.81
N VAL A 239 -0.67 9.92 -1.53
CA VAL A 239 -1.02 11.10 -0.73
C VAL A 239 -0.19 11.10 0.54
N LEU A 240 0.68 12.09 0.68
CA LEU A 240 1.47 12.32 1.88
C LEU A 240 0.92 13.52 2.66
N SER A 241 0.65 13.30 3.95
CA SER A 241 0.15 14.31 4.89
C SER A 241 1.27 14.71 5.85
N CYS A 242 1.62 16.01 5.89
CA CYS A 242 2.61 16.53 6.84
C CYS A 242 1.92 17.18 8.02
N VAL A 243 2.28 16.73 9.22
CA VAL A 243 1.86 17.26 10.52
C VAL A 243 3.06 17.97 11.15
N ARG A 244 2.87 19.17 11.67
CA ARG A 244 3.91 19.93 12.36
C ARG A 244 3.66 19.88 13.86
N VAL A 245 4.66 19.48 14.62
CA VAL A 245 4.59 19.40 16.07
C VAL A 245 5.77 20.15 16.71
N LYS A 246 5.57 20.62 17.93
CA LYS A 246 6.55 21.46 18.61
C LYS A 246 7.80 20.67 19.08
N ASP A 247 7.55 19.50 19.63
CA ASP A 247 8.59 18.67 20.24
C ASP A 247 8.26 17.18 20.13
N PHE A 248 9.18 16.32 20.57
CA PHE A 248 9.00 14.87 20.53
C PHE A 248 7.83 14.38 21.40
N GLY A 249 7.56 15.05 22.53
CA GLY A 249 6.44 14.67 23.39
C GLY A 249 5.07 14.84 22.73
N GLU A 250 4.94 15.86 21.83
CA GLU A 250 3.74 16.05 21.03
C GLU A 250 3.69 15.08 19.81
N ALA A 251 4.85 14.60 19.36
CA ALA A 251 4.94 13.67 18.22
C ALA A 251 4.49 12.25 18.57
N VAL A 252 4.53 11.84 19.83
CA VAL A 252 4.20 10.52 20.37
C VAL A 252 2.80 10.51 20.96
#